data_1383952cd6a3c1f4481d6249b2318c11
#
_entry.id   1383952cd6a3c1f4481d6249b2318c11
#
_cell.length_a   1.000
_cell.length_b   1.000
_cell.length_c   1.000
_cell.angle_alpha   90.00
_cell.angle_beta   90.00
_cell.angle_gamma   90.00
#
_symmetry.space_group_name_H-M   'P 1'
#
loop_
_entity.id
_entity.type
_entity.pdbx_description
1 polymer ?
#
loop_
_entity_poly.entity_id
_entity_poly.type
_entity_poly.pdbx_seq_one_letter_code
_entity_poly.pdbx_strand_id
1 'polypeptide(L)'
;MFDGFSIVKNESFNVLDKYVGNLNKVAVAFSGGKDSTALALLLLDWVLERGRSDLDITLVHSNTLSEIPEMEFWAKKFMEVYKDYARKNVGVKVDFIVTKPKPIDTFFWRVLVRGYVAPTFSFRWCVELLKRQPSKEALSRVGDIPILLGHRDDESGFRVSTLNRRGMVCPLATGRCYAYYYNVDGNNIKVYPIRSWRATHVWDYLRLWRTKIEYLDRLFQLYLYGTLPVRYGCWHCTLVKKQMTHYILGKNYLYLEATRILFRWLSDLTWMRIPKDKGYSRLGPLTPAARAIMARLIQVTEKLSGIKFYGLDESEIEGYSLRQIFFEISPQEANNLIQRIEQRHIERSPWRFTEIENIRNIGKHKEYVLRFVEHVNEKAKHVDEEVREYIVTVINSVVE
;
A
#
# COMPACT_ATOMS: atom_id res chain seq x y z
N MET A 1 -30.70 13.01 -13.41
CA MET A 1 -29.44 12.59 -12.77
C MET A 1 -29.23 11.07 -12.76
N PHE A 2 -30.24 10.27 -13.06
CA PHE A 2 -30.19 8.79 -12.99
C PHE A 2 -29.78 8.09 -14.29
N ASP A 3 -29.93 8.68 -15.47
CA ASP A 3 -29.65 8.00 -16.74
C ASP A 3 -28.16 7.66 -16.96
N GLY A 4 -27.26 8.57 -16.62
CA GLY A 4 -25.83 8.34 -16.87
C GLY A 4 -25.20 7.25 -16.00
N PHE A 5 -25.71 7.05 -14.77
CA PHE A 5 -25.19 6.00 -13.88
C PHE A 5 -25.68 4.59 -14.32
N SER A 6 -26.95 4.47 -14.72
CA SER A 6 -27.50 3.22 -15.23
C SER A 6 -26.73 2.71 -16.46
N ILE A 7 -26.29 3.60 -17.35
CA ILE A 7 -25.48 3.25 -18.53
C ILE A 7 -24.15 2.63 -18.12
N VAL A 8 -23.39 3.27 -17.22
CA VAL A 8 -22.06 2.75 -16.80
C VAL A 8 -22.18 1.48 -15.96
N LYS A 9 -23.26 1.32 -15.18
CA LYS A 9 -23.55 0.07 -14.45
C LYS A 9 -23.81 -1.08 -15.43
N ASN A 10 -24.65 -0.86 -16.43
CA ASN A 10 -24.96 -1.86 -17.46
C ASN A 10 -23.71 -2.23 -18.29
N GLU A 11 -22.86 -1.26 -18.61
CA GLU A 11 -21.58 -1.52 -19.26
C GLU A 11 -20.70 -2.45 -18.39
N SER A 12 -20.63 -2.18 -17.09
CA SER A 12 -19.90 -3.05 -16.16
C SER A 12 -20.47 -4.45 -16.10
N PHE A 13 -21.79 -4.60 -16.14
CA PHE A 13 -22.47 -5.89 -16.17
C PHE A 13 -22.18 -6.66 -17.45
N ASN A 14 -22.17 -6.00 -18.59
CA ASN A 14 -21.78 -6.62 -19.87
C ASN A 14 -20.33 -7.13 -19.83
N VAL A 15 -19.44 -6.41 -19.16
CA VAL A 15 -18.05 -6.87 -18.94
C VAL A 15 -18.02 -8.11 -18.06
N LEU A 16 -18.79 -8.15 -16.97
CA LEU A 16 -18.91 -9.32 -16.10
C LEU A 16 -19.54 -10.50 -16.82
N ASP A 17 -20.62 -10.30 -17.60
CA ASP A 17 -21.24 -11.33 -18.42
C ASP A 17 -20.23 -11.99 -19.38
N LYS A 18 -19.39 -11.17 -20.01
CA LYS A 18 -18.40 -11.63 -20.97
C LYS A 18 -17.26 -12.44 -20.34
N TYR A 19 -16.74 -12.00 -19.19
CA TYR A 19 -15.51 -12.57 -18.61
C TYR A 19 -15.73 -13.47 -17.40
N VAL A 20 -16.90 -13.41 -16.76
CA VAL A 20 -17.27 -14.19 -15.57
C VAL A 20 -18.51 -15.05 -15.82
N GLY A 21 -19.36 -14.66 -16.77
CA GLY A 21 -20.70 -15.24 -16.99
C GLY A 21 -20.77 -16.76 -17.06
N ASN A 22 -19.77 -17.42 -17.63
CA ASN A 22 -19.72 -18.89 -17.79
C ASN A 22 -18.80 -19.57 -16.76
N LEU A 23 -18.30 -18.83 -15.75
CA LEU A 23 -17.37 -19.37 -14.78
C LEU A 23 -18.03 -19.47 -13.40
N ASN A 24 -17.58 -20.41 -12.60
CA ASN A 24 -18.07 -20.59 -11.22
C ASN A 24 -17.12 -20.07 -10.15
N LYS A 25 -16.01 -19.43 -10.55
CA LYS A 25 -15.04 -18.83 -9.63
C LYS A 25 -14.51 -17.51 -10.16
N VAL A 26 -14.34 -16.54 -9.25
CA VAL A 26 -13.76 -15.24 -9.56
C VAL A 26 -12.98 -14.69 -8.37
N ALA A 27 -11.87 -13.99 -8.64
CA ALA A 27 -11.15 -13.24 -7.62
C ALA A 27 -11.41 -11.73 -7.76
N VAL A 28 -11.51 -11.03 -6.65
CA VAL A 28 -11.57 -9.56 -6.59
C VAL A 28 -10.36 -9.04 -5.85
N ALA A 29 -9.54 -8.23 -6.51
CA ALA A 29 -8.44 -7.53 -5.86
C ALA A 29 -8.99 -6.41 -4.98
N PHE A 30 -8.99 -6.63 -3.68
CA PHE A 30 -9.58 -5.75 -2.68
C PHE A 30 -8.49 -5.01 -1.89
N SER A 31 -8.45 -3.69 -2.02
CA SER A 31 -7.48 -2.84 -1.31
C SER A 31 -8.05 -2.10 -0.10
N GLY A 32 -9.33 -2.28 0.22
CA GLY A 32 -10.04 -1.46 1.21
C GLY A 32 -10.41 -0.06 0.72
N GLY A 33 -9.93 0.37 -0.46
CA GLY A 33 -10.26 1.68 -1.02
C GLY A 33 -11.64 1.73 -1.66
N LYS A 34 -12.19 2.95 -1.83
CA LYS A 34 -13.54 3.18 -2.38
C LYS A 34 -13.83 2.43 -3.69
N ASP A 35 -12.87 2.38 -4.60
CA ASP A 35 -13.03 1.79 -5.92
C ASP A 35 -13.13 0.26 -5.85
N SER A 36 -12.26 -0.39 -5.06
CA SER A 36 -12.32 -1.84 -4.85
C SER A 36 -13.53 -2.26 -4.02
N THR A 37 -14.00 -1.40 -3.11
CA THR A 37 -15.25 -1.63 -2.37
C THR A 37 -16.45 -1.56 -3.29
N ALA A 38 -16.53 -0.54 -4.15
CA ALA A 38 -17.60 -0.42 -5.13
C ALA A 38 -17.62 -1.62 -6.10
N LEU A 39 -16.45 -2.07 -6.55
CA LEU A 39 -16.34 -3.25 -7.41
C LEU A 39 -16.83 -4.53 -6.72
N ALA A 40 -16.45 -4.75 -5.46
CA ALA A 40 -16.90 -5.92 -4.71
C ALA A 40 -18.42 -5.92 -4.56
N LEU A 41 -19.03 -4.79 -4.23
CA LEU A 41 -20.49 -4.64 -4.13
C LEU A 41 -21.19 -4.78 -5.49
N LEU A 42 -20.58 -4.26 -6.56
CA LEU A 42 -21.09 -4.40 -7.92
C LEU A 42 -21.18 -5.87 -8.35
N LEU A 43 -20.21 -6.68 -7.95
CA LEU A 43 -20.23 -8.11 -8.23
C LEU A 43 -21.43 -8.79 -7.53
N LEU A 44 -21.79 -8.41 -6.31
CA LEU A 44 -22.97 -8.95 -5.64
C LEU A 44 -24.27 -8.51 -6.34
N ASP A 45 -24.37 -7.26 -6.79
CA ASP A 45 -25.52 -6.80 -7.58
C ASP A 45 -25.64 -7.60 -8.89
N TRP A 46 -24.53 -7.84 -9.56
CA TRP A 46 -24.50 -8.62 -10.80
C TRP A 46 -24.92 -10.07 -10.56
N VAL A 47 -24.41 -10.69 -9.48
CA VAL A 47 -24.81 -12.06 -9.10
C VAL A 47 -26.30 -12.15 -8.84
N LEU A 48 -26.87 -11.20 -8.09
CA LEU A 48 -28.31 -11.15 -7.81
C LEU A 48 -29.13 -10.98 -9.09
N GLU A 49 -28.73 -10.06 -9.97
CA GLU A 49 -29.47 -9.76 -11.21
C GLU A 49 -29.40 -10.91 -12.23
N ARG A 50 -28.30 -11.69 -12.24
CA ARG A 50 -28.10 -12.83 -13.13
C ARG A 50 -28.48 -14.19 -12.52
N GLY A 51 -28.85 -14.22 -11.23
CA GLY A 51 -29.20 -15.45 -10.52
C GLY A 51 -28.02 -16.43 -10.36
N ARG A 52 -26.76 -15.92 -10.24
CA ARG A 52 -25.52 -16.71 -10.20
C ARG A 52 -25.10 -17.11 -8.81
N SER A 53 -26.00 -17.75 -8.06
CA SER A 53 -25.71 -18.28 -6.69
C SER A 53 -24.64 -19.41 -6.68
N ASP A 54 -24.28 -19.94 -7.85
CA ASP A 54 -23.22 -20.93 -8.05
C ASP A 54 -21.80 -20.35 -8.04
N LEU A 55 -21.65 -19.01 -7.99
CA LEU A 55 -20.36 -18.34 -8.11
C LEU A 55 -19.62 -18.30 -6.76
N ASP A 56 -18.42 -18.87 -6.72
CA ASP A 56 -17.46 -18.72 -5.61
C ASP A 56 -16.66 -17.42 -5.79
N ILE A 57 -16.72 -16.52 -4.81
CA ILE A 57 -16.01 -15.24 -4.83
C ILE A 57 -14.81 -15.29 -3.88
N THR A 58 -13.63 -14.92 -4.35
CA THR A 58 -12.44 -14.77 -3.50
C THR A 58 -12.01 -13.31 -3.44
N LEU A 59 -12.09 -12.67 -2.26
CA LEU A 59 -11.48 -11.36 -2.05
C LEU A 59 -10.00 -11.52 -1.73
N VAL A 60 -9.13 -10.90 -2.54
CA VAL A 60 -7.67 -10.92 -2.33
C VAL A 60 -7.23 -9.57 -1.82
N HIS A 61 -6.91 -9.50 -0.53
CA HIS A 61 -6.43 -8.30 0.14
C HIS A 61 -4.92 -8.32 0.32
N SER A 62 -4.26 -7.23 -0.07
CA SER A 62 -2.80 -7.08 0.03
C SER A 62 -2.46 -6.21 1.24
N ASN A 63 -2.18 -6.85 2.38
CA ASN A 63 -1.65 -6.17 3.55
C ASN A 63 -0.13 -6.01 3.40
N THR A 64 0.34 -4.79 3.20
CA THR A 64 1.77 -4.49 3.05
C THR A 64 2.52 -4.44 4.37
N LEU A 65 1.84 -4.59 5.50
CA LEU A 65 2.35 -4.36 6.86
C LEU A 65 2.83 -2.91 7.09
N SER A 66 2.34 -2.00 6.25
CA SER A 66 2.69 -0.56 6.28
C SER A 66 1.49 0.34 5.99
N GLU A 67 0.29 -0.20 5.98
CA GLU A 67 -0.94 0.58 5.85
C GLU A 67 -1.13 1.50 7.06
N ILE A 68 -1.95 2.53 6.87
CA ILE A 68 -2.49 3.33 7.97
C ILE A 68 -3.46 2.43 8.76
N PRO A 69 -3.32 2.33 10.10
CA PRO A 69 -4.08 1.37 10.91
C PRO A 69 -5.60 1.39 10.68
N GLU A 70 -6.19 2.56 10.50
CA GLU A 70 -7.63 2.71 10.25
C GLU A 70 -8.07 2.05 8.95
N MET A 71 -7.23 2.10 7.91
CA MET A 71 -7.53 1.48 6.63
C MET A 71 -7.44 -0.04 6.71
N GLU A 72 -6.45 -0.56 7.42
CA GLU A 72 -6.31 -2.00 7.63
C GLU A 72 -7.47 -2.54 8.47
N PHE A 73 -7.84 -1.84 9.55
CA PHE A 73 -9.00 -2.19 10.37
C PHE A 73 -10.29 -2.17 9.55
N TRP A 74 -10.50 -1.10 8.78
CA TRP A 74 -11.64 -0.99 7.88
C TRP A 74 -11.69 -2.14 6.87
N ALA A 75 -10.58 -2.44 6.21
CA ALA A 75 -10.53 -3.47 5.18
C ALA A 75 -10.88 -4.86 5.74
N LYS A 76 -10.32 -5.22 6.90
CA LYS A 76 -10.64 -6.47 7.59
C LYS A 76 -12.12 -6.56 7.95
N LYS A 77 -12.66 -5.49 8.57
CA LYS A 77 -14.06 -5.45 8.98
C LYS A 77 -15.02 -5.51 7.81
N PHE A 78 -14.72 -4.78 6.73
CA PHE A 78 -15.54 -4.85 5.52
C PHE A 78 -15.57 -6.26 4.92
N MET A 79 -14.45 -6.96 4.84
CA MET A 79 -14.42 -8.34 4.31
C MET A 79 -15.34 -9.26 5.10
N GLU A 80 -15.35 -9.18 6.45
CA GLU A 80 -16.25 -9.96 7.31
C GLU A 80 -17.72 -9.65 7.01
N VAL A 81 -18.09 -8.36 7.02
CA VAL A 81 -19.45 -7.91 6.75
C VAL A 81 -19.90 -8.26 5.33
N TYR A 82 -19.01 -8.12 4.35
CA TYR A 82 -19.26 -8.49 2.97
C TYR A 82 -19.55 -10.00 2.83
N LYS A 83 -18.75 -10.85 3.46
CA LYS A 83 -18.96 -12.31 3.47
C LYS A 83 -20.30 -12.68 4.08
N ASP A 84 -20.65 -12.07 5.21
CA ASP A 84 -21.90 -12.32 5.89
C ASP A 84 -23.10 -11.87 5.06
N TYR A 85 -23.03 -10.70 4.46
CA TYR A 85 -24.08 -10.18 3.58
C TYR A 85 -24.24 -11.07 2.33
N ALA A 86 -23.15 -11.44 1.68
CA ALA A 86 -23.15 -12.29 0.50
C ALA A 86 -23.83 -13.64 0.78
N ARG A 87 -23.49 -14.26 1.91
CA ARG A 87 -24.10 -15.53 2.33
C ARG A 87 -25.59 -15.39 2.63
N LYS A 88 -25.99 -14.37 3.39
CA LYS A 88 -27.36 -14.23 3.90
C LYS A 88 -28.34 -13.70 2.85
N ASN A 89 -27.91 -12.79 1.99
CA ASN A 89 -28.78 -12.02 1.10
C ASN A 89 -28.60 -12.38 -0.39
N VAL A 90 -27.47 -12.97 -0.77
CA VAL A 90 -27.14 -13.31 -2.16
C VAL A 90 -27.06 -14.82 -2.38
N GLY A 91 -26.72 -15.57 -1.32
CA GLY A 91 -26.61 -17.03 -1.38
C GLY A 91 -25.30 -17.53 -2.00
N VAL A 92 -24.26 -16.68 -2.08
CA VAL A 92 -22.95 -17.05 -2.66
C VAL A 92 -21.90 -17.28 -1.60
N LYS A 93 -20.94 -18.14 -1.92
CA LYS A 93 -19.76 -18.38 -1.10
C LYS A 93 -18.71 -17.30 -1.32
N VAL A 94 -18.19 -16.76 -0.20
CA VAL A 94 -17.08 -15.79 -0.22
C VAL A 94 -15.94 -16.29 0.66
N ASP A 95 -14.74 -16.36 0.08
CA ASP A 95 -13.50 -16.65 0.77
C ASP A 95 -12.53 -15.45 0.73
N PHE A 96 -11.55 -15.43 1.65
CA PHE A 96 -10.55 -14.37 1.73
C PHE A 96 -9.14 -14.92 1.58
N ILE A 97 -8.31 -14.17 0.86
CA ILE A 97 -6.87 -14.35 0.84
C ILE A 97 -6.25 -13.02 1.27
N VAL A 98 -5.62 -13.01 2.45
CA VAL A 98 -4.83 -11.86 2.91
C VAL A 98 -3.36 -12.16 2.63
N THR A 99 -2.76 -11.40 1.71
CA THR A 99 -1.34 -11.55 1.38
C THR A 99 -0.50 -10.61 2.22
N LYS A 100 0.66 -11.10 2.68
CA LYS A 100 1.66 -10.31 3.40
C LYS A 100 3.02 -10.48 2.72
N PRO A 101 3.90 -9.46 2.72
CA PRO A 101 5.29 -9.63 2.28
C PRO A 101 6.01 -10.61 3.20
N LYS A 102 7.03 -11.29 2.68
CA LYS A 102 7.95 -12.07 3.51
C LYS A 102 8.64 -11.14 4.51
N PRO A 103 9.01 -11.58 5.71
CA PRO A 103 9.64 -10.72 6.72
C PRO A 103 10.84 -9.93 6.20
N ILE A 104 11.67 -10.56 5.38
CA ILE A 104 12.83 -9.93 4.72
C ILE A 104 12.47 -8.95 3.60
N ASP A 105 11.23 -8.95 3.13
CA ASP A 105 10.70 -8.05 2.10
C ASP A 105 9.91 -6.89 2.68
N THR A 106 9.65 -6.89 4.00
CA THR A 106 8.93 -5.80 4.68
C THR A 106 9.67 -4.46 4.54
N PHE A 107 8.93 -3.36 4.71
CA PHE A 107 9.50 -2.01 4.73
C PHE A 107 10.65 -1.91 5.74
N PHE A 108 10.45 -2.39 6.96
CA PHE A 108 11.42 -2.28 8.05
C PHE A 108 12.71 -3.05 7.75
N TRP A 109 12.63 -4.30 7.29
CA TRP A 109 13.81 -5.07 6.92
C TRP A 109 14.57 -4.43 5.76
N ARG A 110 13.85 -4.05 4.71
CA ARG A 110 14.47 -3.44 3.52
C ARG A 110 15.17 -2.12 3.84
N VAL A 111 14.62 -1.30 4.70
CA VAL A 111 15.23 -0.02 5.08
C VAL A 111 16.33 -0.21 6.12
N LEU A 112 16.06 -0.91 7.23
CA LEU A 112 16.99 -0.99 8.36
C LEU A 112 18.14 -1.97 8.10
N VAL A 113 17.85 -3.17 7.58
CA VAL A 113 18.90 -4.19 7.34
C VAL A 113 19.59 -3.96 6.01
N ARG A 114 18.85 -3.69 4.94
CA ARG A 114 19.41 -3.59 3.59
C ARG A 114 19.67 -2.16 3.11
N GLY A 115 19.20 -1.15 3.84
CA GLY A 115 19.44 0.26 3.53
C GLY A 115 18.71 0.77 2.29
N TYR A 116 17.54 0.22 1.97
CA TYR A 116 16.74 0.72 0.88
C TYR A 116 16.32 2.16 1.16
N VAL A 117 16.37 2.97 0.12
CA VAL A 117 16.01 4.39 0.19
C VAL A 117 14.52 4.60 0.01
N ALA A 118 14.08 5.81 0.30
CA ALA A 118 12.71 6.23 0.03
C ALA A 118 12.33 5.93 -1.44
N PRO A 119 11.16 5.32 -1.69
CA PRO A 119 10.71 5.01 -3.03
C PRO A 119 10.58 6.26 -3.91
N THR A 120 10.98 6.14 -5.17
CA THR A 120 10.82 7.18 -6.20
C THR A 120 10.01 6.65 -7.37
N PHE A 121 9.61 7.51 -8.30
CA PHE A 121 8.90 7.07 -9.51
C PHE A 121 9.69 6.08 -10.36
N SER A 122 11.01 6.17 -10.38
CA SER A 122 11.91 5.26 -11.10
C SER A 122 12.32 4.02 -10.26
N PHE A 123 12.19 4.08 -8.93
CA PHE A 123 12.60 3.00 -8.03
C PHE A 123 11.47 2.64 -7.05
N ARG A 124 10.43 1.98 -7.55
CA ARG A 124 9.23 1.58 -6.80
C ARG A 124 9.37 0.19 -6.17
N TRP A 125 10.46 -0.08 -5.50
CA TRP A 125 10.69 -1.37 -4.87
C TRP A 125 9.57 -1.83 -3.92
N CYS A 126 8.96 -0.88 -3.21
CA CYS A 126 7.87 -1.16 -2.27
C CYS A 126 6.63 -1.76 -2.97
N VAL A 127 6.30 -1.32 -4.19
CA VAL A 127 5.16 -1.87 -4.94
C VAL A 127 5.42 -3.32 -5.33
N GLU A 128 6.65 -3.62 -5.75
CA GLU A 128 7.02 -4.98 -6.17
C GLU A 128 7.02 -5.94 -4.97
N LEU A 129 7.78 -5.60 -3.93
CA LEU A 129 8.02 -6.49 -2.80
C LEU A 129 6.84 -6.59 -1.83
N LEU A 130 6.16 -5.45 -1.57
CA LEU A 130 5.10 -5.43 -0.56
C LEU A 130 3.72 -5.79 -1.13
N LYS A 131 3.49 -5.64 -2.45
CA LYS A 131 2.16 -5.84 -3.05
C LYS A 131 2.16 -6.89 -4.16
N ARG A 132 2.97 -6.70 -5.22
CA ARG A 132 2.86 -7.51 -6.43
C ARG A 132 3.31 -8.94 -6.24
N GLN A 133 4.48 -9.17 -5.65
CA GLN A 133 4.99 -10.51 -5.41
C GLN A 133 4.09 -11.34 -4.49
N PRO A 134 3.70 -10.85 -3.28
CA PRO A 134 2.79 -11.59 -2.41
C PRO A 134 1.44 -11.89 -3.08
N SER A 135 0.87 -10.93 -3.80
CA SER A 135 -0.39 -11.13 -4.51
C SER A 135 -0.26 -12.16 -5.64
N LYS A 136 0.85 -12.13 -6.40
CA LYS A 136 1.11 -13.09 -7.47
C LYS A 136 1.27 -14.51 -6.91
N GLU A 137 2.03 -14.67 -5.84
CA GLU A 137 2.20 -15.96 -5.15
C GLU A 137 0.86 -16.52 -4.62
N ALA A 138 0.00 -15.66 -4.09
CA ALA A 138 -1.31 -16.08 -3.60
C ALA A 138 -2.26 -16.47 -4.75
N LEU A 139 -2.33 -15.66 -5.79
CA LEU A 139 -3.20 -15.89 -6.94
C LEU A 139 -2.81 -17.15 -7.73
N SER A 140 -1.52 -17.48 -7.80
CA SER A 140 -1.08 -18.72 -8.46
C SER A 140 -1.59 -20.00 -7.77
N ARG A 141 -2.01 -19.90 -6.49
CA ARG A 141 -2.59 -21.02 -5.73
C ARG A 141 -4.09 -21.17 -5.93
N VAL A 142 -4.76 -20.13 -6.42
CA VAL A 142 -6.22 -20.12 -6.62
C VAL A 142 -6.60 -20.75 -7.97
N GLY A 143 -5.64 -20.87 -8.90
CA GLY A 143 -5.83 -21.40 -10.26
C GLY A 143 -6.09 -20.30 -11.30
N ASP A 144 -6.40 -20.73 -12.51
CA ASP A 144 -6.61 -19.85 -13.67
C ASP A 144 -8.02 -19.26 -13.65
N ILE A 145 -8.25 -18.25 -12.81
CA ILE A 145 -9.53 -17.57 -12.67
C ILE A 145 -9.40 -16.07 -13.01
N PRO A 146 -10.47 -15.42 -13.48
CA PRO A 146 -10.44 -13.99 -13.71
C PRO A 146 -10.26 -13.21 -12.40
N ILE A 147 -9.43 -12.16 -12.48
CA ILE A 147 -9.16 -11.26 -11.38
C ILE A 147 -9.77 -9.90 -11.69
N LEU A 148 -10.78 -9.52 -10.92
CA LEU A 148 -11.42 -8.22 -11.06
C LEU A 148 -10.62 -7.15 -10.32
N LEU A 149 -10.35 -6.02 -10.97
CA LEU A 149 -9.61 -4.89 -10.42
C LEU A 149 -10.44 -3.60 -10.53
N GLY A 150 -10.50 -2.85 -9.44
CA GLY A 150 -11.18 -1.56 -9.36
C GLY A 150 -10.40 -0.40 -9.98
N HIS A 151 -9.71 -0.60 -11.09
CA HIS A 151 -9.00 0.45 -11.80
C HIS A 151 -9.96 1.27 -12.67
N ARG A 152 -9.80 2.58 -12.65
CA ARG A 152 -10.57 3.54 -13.45
C ARG A 152 -9.64 4.43 -14.28
N ASP A 153 -10.09 4.81 -15.46
CA ASP A 153 -9.34 5.74 -16.33
C ASP A 153 -9.22 7.14 -15.72
N ASP A 154 -10.18 7.51 -14.88
CA ASP A 154 -10.24 8.78 -14.16
C ASP A 154 -9.19 8.94 -13.02
N GLU A 155 -8.50 7.86 -12.63
CA GLU A 155 -7.58 7.91 -11.46
C GLU A 155 -6.21 8.54 -11.75
N SER A 156 -5.62 8.29 -12.90
CA SER A 156 -4.35 8.90 -13.30
C SER A 156 -4.01 8.69 -14.77
N GLY A 157 -3.52 9.74 -15.44
CA GLY A 157 -3.04 9.69 -16.82
C GLY A 157 -1.94 8.63 -17.06
N PHE A 158 -1.10 8.34 -16.06
CA PHE A 158 -0.08 7.29 -16.16
C PHE A 158 -0.69 5.88 -16.27
N ARG A 159 -1.78 5.59 -15.52
CA ARG A 159 -2.50 4.31 -15.62
C ARG A 159 -3.18 4.18 -16.97
N VAL A 160 -3.83 5.24 -17.43
CA VAL A 160 -4.45 5.32 -18.76
C VAL A 160 -3.41 5.06 -19.84
N SER A 161 -2.25 5.73 -19.81
CA SER A 161 -1.19 5.53 -20.81
C SER A 161 -0.62 4.10 -20.81
N THR A 162 -0.49 3.48 -19.64
CA THR A 162 -0.01 2.10 -19.53
C THR A 162 -1.02 1.09 -20.05
N LEU A 163 -2.30 1.31 -19.81
CA LEU A 163 -3.38 0.46 -20.31
C LEU A 163 -3.59 0.66 -21.82
N ASN A 164 -3.47 1.89 -22.30
CA ASN A 164 -3.63 2.22 -23.73
C ASN A 164 -2.47 1.69 -24.59
N ARG A 165 -1.25 1.58 -24.06
CA ARG A 165 -0.10 0.95 -24.76
C ARG A 165 -0.34 -0.51 -25.14
N ARG A 166 -1.33 -1.17 -24.51
CA ARG A 166 -1.64 -2.59 -24.71
C ARG A 166 -2.78 -2.83 -25.70
N GLY A 167 -3.25 -1.81 -26.38
CA GLY A 167 -4.27 -1.84 -27.42
C GLY A 167 -5.55 -1.12 -27.03
N MET A 168 -6.16 -0.49 -28.04
CA MET A 168 -7.48 0.14 -27.94
C MET A 168 -8.42 -0.53 -28.91
N VAL A 169 -9.65 -0.80 -28.51
CA VAL A 169 -10.75 -1.15 -29.42
C VAL A 169 -11.55 0.11 -29.66
N CYS A 170 -11.69 0.46 -30.92
CA CYS A 170 -12.55 1.55 -31.37
C CYS A 170 -13.78 0.94 -32.06
N PRO A 171 -14.89 0.66 -31.36
CA PRO A 171 -16.11 0.21 -31.99
C PRO A 171 -16.61 1.28 -32.94
N LEU A 172 -16.82 0.94 -34.19
CA LEU A 172 -17.32 1.85 -35.24
C LEU A 172 -18.67 2.50 -34.86
N ALA A 173 -19.47 1.82 -34.03
CA ALA A 173 -20.81 2.28 -33.64
C ALA A 173 -20.83 3.45 -32.62
N THR A 174 -19.76 3.67 -31.87
CA THR A 174 -19.78 4.67 -30.74
C THR A 174 -18.85 5.86 -30.98
N GLY A 175 -17.99 5.81 -31.98
CA GLY A 175 -16.99 6.87 -32.27
C GLY A 175 -15.98 7.13 -31.16
N ARG A 176 -15.98 6.32 -30.07
CA ARG A 176 -15.05 6.41 -28.95
C ARG A 176 -14.20 5.16 -28.86
N CYS A 177 -12.90 5.35 -28.80
CA CYS A 177 -11.98 4.25 -28.56
C CYS A 177 -11.96 3.89 -27.07
N TYR A 178 -12.21 2.63 -26.75
CA TYR A 178 -12.10 2.07 -25.42
C TYR A 178 -10.83 1.22 -25.34
N ALA A 179 -10.03 1.44 -24.34
CA ALA A 179 -9.01 0.47 -24.01
C ALA A 179 -9.68 -0.81 -23.50
N TYR A 180 -9.04 -1.96 -23.72
CA TYR A 180 -9.62 -3.25 -23.33
C TYR A 180 -9.97 -3.30 -21.84
N TYR A 181 -11.15 -3.83 -21.52
CA TYR A 181 -11.59 -4.10 -20.15
C TYR A 181 -10.85 -5.29 -19.52
N TYR A 182 -9.93 -5.91 -20.22
CA TYR A 182 -9.15 -7.03 -19.71
C TYR A 182 -7.68 -6.96 -20.15
N ASN A 183 -6.85 -7.69 -19.43
CA ASN A 183 -5.44 -7.91 -19.75
C ASN A 183 -5.04 -9.32 -19.30
N VAL A 184 -4.23 -10.00 -20.09
CA VAL A 184 -3.66 -11.29 -19.75
C VAL A 184 -2.32 -11.08 -19.06
N ASP A 185 -2.11 -11.70 -17.87
CA ASP A 185 -0.87 -11.66 -17.11
C ASP A 185 -0.53 -13.10 -16.67
N GLY A 186 0.32 -13.75 -17.43
CA GLY A 186 0.53 -15.20 -17.31
C GLY A 186 -0.75 -15.95 -17.69
N ASN A 187 -1.19 -16.85 -16.82
CA ASN A 187 -2.42 -17.61 -17.01
C ASN A 187 -3.69 -16.88 -16.52
N ASN A 188 -3.54 -15.73 -15.86
CA ASN A 188 -4.67 -15.01 -15.28
C ASN A 188 -5.17 -13.89 -16.19
N ILE A 189 -6.48 -13.76 -16.30
CA ILE A 189 -7.15 -12.65 -16.98
C ILE A 189 -7.49 -11.60 -15.93
N LYS A 190 -6.93 -10.40 -16.09
CA LYS A 190 -7.30 -9.22 -15.28
C LYS A 190 -8.41 -8.46 -15.97
N VAL A 191 -9.52 -8.29 -15.27
CA VAL A 191 -10.73 -7.62 -15.80
C VAL A 191 -10.96 -6.33 -15.01
N TYR A 192 -11.39 -5.28 -15.71
CA TYR A 192 -11.59 -3.93 -15.16
C TYR A 192 -13.05 -3.46 -15.32
N PRO A 193 -14.02 -4.01 -14.58
CA PRO A 193 -15.46 -3.77 -14.83
C PRO A 193 -15.88 -2.31 -14.66
N ILE A 194 -15.24 -1.58 -13.72
CA ILE A 194 -15.58 -0.18 -13.43
C ILE A 194 -14.62 0.81 -14.10
N ARG A 195 -13.96 0.42 -15.19
CA ARG A 195 -12.94 1.23 -15.84
C ARG A 195 -13.45 2.59 -16.31
N SER A 196 -14.67 2.63 -16.88
CA SER A 196 -15.32 3.85 -17.37
C SER A 196 -15.95 4.73 -16.28
N TRP A 197 -15.96 4.26 -15.01
CA TRP A 197 -16.57 5.00 -13.92
C TRP A 197 -15.75 6.24 -13.56
N ARG A 198 -16.45 7.36 -13.29
CA ARG A 198 -15.88 8.53 -12.64
C ARG A 198 -15.91 8.39 -11.13
N ALA A 199 -15.16 9.23 -10.42
CA ALA A 199 -15.18 9.27 -8.95
C ALA A 199 -16.60 9.49 -8.40
N THR A 200 -17.42 10.31 -9.05
CA THR A 200 -18.82 10.55 -8.71
C THR A 200 -19.64 9.28 -8.81
N HIS A 201 -19.50 8.48 -9.88
CA HIS A 201 -20.22 7.22 -10.03
C HIS A 201 -19.91 6.23 -8.90
N VAL A 202 -18.63 6.19 -8.46
CA VAL A 202 -18.21 5.34 -7.33
C VAL A 202 -18.93 5.75 -6.05
N TRP A 203 -18.94 7.07 -5.74
CA TRP A 203 -19.60 7.56 -4.51
C TRP A 203 -21.10 7.41 -4.55
N ASP A 204 -21.76 7.69 -5.68
CA ASP A 204 -23.18 7.52 -5.87
C ASP A 204 -23.57 6.05 -5.70
N TYR A 205 -22.78 5.14 -6.25
CA TYR A 205 -23.02 3.71 -6.08
C TYR A 205 -22.84 3.26 -4.62
N LEU A 206 -21.78 3.68 -3.95
CA LEU A 206 -21.55 3.37 -2.55
C LEU A 206 -22.70 3.91 -1.65
N ARG A 207 -23.28 5.07 -1.97
CA ARG A 207 -24.45 5.61 -1.24
C ARG A 207 -25.66 4.68 -1.31
N LEU A 208 -25.91 3.99 -2.43
CA LEU A 208 -26.99 3.02 -2.55
C LEU A 208 -26.81 1.81 -1.62
N TRP A 209 -25.57 1.47 -1.29
CA TRP A 209 -25.23 0.36 -0.42
C TRP A 209 -25.11 0.72 1.07
N ARG A 210 -25.13 2.00 1.39
CA ARG A 210 -24.89 2.52 2.74
C ARG A 210 -25.85 1.97 3.79
N THR A 211 -27.11 1.74 3.41
CA THR A 211 -28.12 1.16 4.29
C THR A 211 -28.16 -0.37 4.29
N LYS A 212 -27.50 -1.01 3.33
CA LYS A 212 -27.48 -2.47 3.16
C LYS A 212 -26.27 -3.14 3.79
N ILE A 213 -25.13 -2.46 3.77
CA ILE A 213 -23.86 -2.94 4.32
C ILE A 213 -23.56 -2.17 5.61
N GLU A 214 -23.65 -2.88 6.71
CA GLU A 214 -23.21 -2.38 8.01
C GLU A 214 -21.75 -1.93 7.94
N TYR A 215 -21.43 -0.86 8.65
CA TYR A 215 -20.07 -0.31 8.72
C TYR A 215 -19.55 0.42 7.47
N LEU A 216 -20.30 0.46 6.37
CA LEU A 216 -19.87 1.18 5.15
C LEU A 216 -19.69 2.69 5.40
N ASP A 217 -20.42 3.27 6.38
CA ASP A 217 -20.27 4.66 6.82
C ASP A 217 -18.83 5.01 7.23
N ARG A 218 -18.08 4.05 7.77
CA ARG A 218 -16.68 4.27 8.13
C ARG A 218 -15.84 4.62 6.90
N LEU A 219 -16.09 3.99 5.75
CA LEU A 219 -15.43 4.35 4.50
C LEU A 219 -15.73 5.79 4.09
N PHE A 220 -17.00 6.22 4.20
CA PHE A 220 -17.36 7.61 3.91
C PHE A 220 -16.64 8.59 4.82
N GLN A 221 -16.57 8.32 6.11
CA GLN A 221 -15.83 9.15 7.08
C GLN A 221 -14.34 9.24 6.71
N LEU A 222 -13.70 8.11 6.43
CA LEU A 222 -12.29 8.05 6.05
C LEU A 222 -12.02 8.91 4.81
N TYR A 223 -12.93 8.94 3.84
CA TYR A 223 -12.79 9.77 2.62
C TYR A 223 -13.47 11.14 2.72
N LEU A 224 -13.82 11.60 3.93
CA LEU A 224 -14.55 12.86 4.14
C LEU A 224 -15.79 12.97 3.21
N TYR A 225 -16.55 11.90 3.12
CA TYR A 225 -17.74 11.80 2.28
C TYR A 225 -17.50 12.10 0.78
N GLY A 226 -16.26 11.96 0.31
CA GLY A 226 -15.88 12.22 -1.07
C GLY A 226 -15.71 13.69 -1.41
N THR A 227 -15.66 14.58 -0.42
CA THR A 227 -15.47 16.03 -0.62
C THR A 227 -14.06 16.42 -1.05
N LEU A 228 -13.06 15.61 -0.72
CA LEU A 228 -11.68 15.83 -1.08
C LEU A 228 -11.09 14.63 -1.83
N PRO A 229 -10.10 14.85 -2.71
CA PRO A 229 -9.39 13.79 -3.42
C PRO A 229 -8.40 13.06 -2.49
N VAL A 230 -8.92 12.35 -1.49
CA VAL A 230 -8.11 11.59 -0.54
C VAL A 230 -7.67 10.27 -1.17
N ARG A 231 -6.42 9.91 -0.96
CA ARG A 231 -5.85 8.61 -1.34
C ARG A 231 -5.26 7.95 -0.11
N TYR A 232 -5.69 6.75 0.19
CA TYR A 232 -5.09 5.92 1.20
C TYR A 232 -3.98 5.03 0.65
N GLY A 233 -2.96 4.78 1.47
CA GLY A 233 -1.81 3.94 1.12
C GLY A 233 -0.91 3.72 2.33
N CYS A 234 0.31 3.25 2.06
CA CYS A 234 1.31 3.05 3.11
C CYS A 234 1.69 4.38 3.77
N TRP A 235 1.85 4.39 5.09
CA TRP A 235 2.23 5.60 5.85
C TRP A 235 3.54 6.23 5.34
N HIS A 236 4.48 5.44 4.88
CA HIS A 236 5.80 5.88 4.39
C HIS A 236 5.84 6.28 2.91
N CYS A 237 4.70 6.41 2.23
CA CYS A 237 4.68 6.64 0.78
C CYS A 237 5.27 7.99 0.39
N THR A 238 6.46 7.99 -0.21
CA THR A 238 7.18 9.19 -0.68
C THR A 238 6.88 9.58 -2.13
N LEU A 239 6.03 8.79 -2.83
CA LEU A 239 5.58 9.08 -4.19
C LEU A 239 4.55 10.21 -4.24
N VAL A 240 3.97 10.58 -3.11
CA VAL A 240 3.06 11.71 -2.98
C VAL A 240 3.77 12.87 -2.27
N LYS A 241 3.45 14.09 -2.67
CA LYS A 241 4.04 15.28 -2.07
C LYS A 241 3.54 15.49 -0.63
N LYS A 242 2.23 15.36 -0.42
CA LYS A 242 1.53 15.49 0.86
C LYS A 242 0.61 14.29 1.03
N GLN A 243 0.72 13.56 2.15
CA GLN A 243 -0.15 12.44 2.44
C GLN A 243 -1.40 12.96 3.18
N MET A 244 -2.41 13.36 2.44
CA MET A 244 -3.61 14.00 2.98
C MET A 244 -4.29 13.21 4.09
N THR A 245 -4.18 11.89 4.07
CA THR A 245 -4.76 11.03 5.11
C THR A 245 -4.19 11.30 6.50
N HIS A 246 -2.90 11.65 6.61
CA HIS A 246 -2.28 11.99 7.88
C HIS A 246 -2.86 13.28 8.47
N TYR A 247 -3.19 14.25 7.62
CA TYR A 247 -3.82 15.50 8.06
C TYR A 247 -5.28 15.30 8.50
N ILE A 248 -6.00 14.43 7.79
CA ILE A 248 -7.42 14.14 8.06
C ILE A 248 -7.59 13.35 9.36
N LEU A 249 -6.70 12.41 9.63
CA LEU A 249 -6.80 11.53 10.80
C LEU A 249 -6.36 12.22 12.11
N GLY A 250 -5.81 13.43 12.02
CA GLY A 250 -5.57 14.28 13.16
C GLY A 250 -4.10 14.32 13.63
N LYS A 251 -3.87 15.06 14.72
CA LYS A 251 -2.53 15.46 15.18
C LYS A 251 -1.54 14.30 15.35
N ASN A 252 -1.99 13.16 15.87
CA ASN A 252 -1.12 12.00 16.07
C ASN A 252 -0.54 11.47 14.74
N TYR A 253 -1.30 11.57 13.67
CA TYR A 253 -0.86 11.16 12.34
C TYR A 253 0.11 12.15 11.67
N LEU A 254 0.17 13.40 12.13
CA LEU A 254 1.15 14.37 11.66
C LEU A 254 2.58 13.99 12.06
N TYR A 255 2.78 13.23 13.14
CA TYR A 255 4.08 12.63 13.45
C TYR A 255 4.50 11.58 12.41
N LEU A 256 3.55 10.80 11.86
CA LEU A 256 3.83 9.88 10.76
C LEU A 256 4.19 10.65 9.48
N GLU A 257 3.49 11.76 9.21
CA GLU A 257 3.81 12.64 8.07
C GLU A 257 5.21 13.24 8.19
N ALA A 258 5.56 13.73 9.38
CA ALA A 258 6.90 14.23 9.69
C ALA A 258 7.96 13.15 9.43
N THR A 259 7.75 11.93 9.94
CA THR A 259 8.68 10.81 9.75
C THR A 259 8.81 10.40 8.27
N ARG A 260 7.72 10.41 7.52
CA ARG A 260 7.72 10.17 6.07
C ARG A 260 8.55 11.22 5.32
N ILE A 261 8.41 12.49 5.68
CA ILE A 261 9.17 13.61 5.11
C ILE A 261 10.65 13.47 5.47
N LEU A 262 10.97 13.19 6.74
CA LEU A 262 12.33 12.99 7.22
C LEU A 262 13.01 11.80 6.53
N PHE A 263 12.31 10.69 6.32
CA PHE A 263 12.83 9.55 5.57
C PHE A 263 13.16 9.91 4.12
N ARG A 264 12.33 10.72 3.47
CA ARG A 264 12.62 11.23 2.13
C ARG A 264 13.87 12.10 2.13
N TRP A 265 13.96 13.08 3.03
CA TRP A 265 15.12 13.97 3.10
C TRP A 265 16.41 13.21 3.42
N LEU A 266 16.36 12.27 4.36
CA LEU A 266 17.47 11.38 4.69
C LEU A 266 17.96 10.60 3.45
N SER A 267 17.03 10.13 2.64
CA SER A 267 17.32 9.36 1.43
C SER A 267 17.87 10.20 0.28
N ASP A 268 17.58 11.50 0.24
CA ASP A 268 18.03 12.42 -0.80
C ASP A 268 19.48 12.91 -0.55
N LEU A 269 20.00 12.80 0.68
CA LEU A 269 21.34 13.27 1.06
C LEU A 269 22.43 12.33 0.56
N THR A 270 23.34 12.85 -0.26
CA THR A 270 24.44 12.06 -0.87
C THR A 270 25.37 11.46 0.18
N TRP A 271 25.69 12.21 1.23
CA TRP A 271 26.56 11.76 2.32
C TRP A 271 25.89 10.76 3.29
N MET A 272 24.59 10.55 3.17
CA MET A 272 23.82 9.47 3.83
C MET A 272 23.72 8.20 2.95
N ARG A 273 24.39 8.16 1.82
CA ARG A 273 24.33 7.08 0.84
C ARG A 273 25.70 6.46 0.63
N ILE A 274 25.79 5.14 0.55
CA ILE A 274 27.01 4.43 0.20
C ILE A 274 27.20 4.55 -1.33
N PRO A 275 28.35 5.01 -1.82
CA PRO A 275 28.63 5.02 -3.26
C PRO A 275 28.61 3.62 -3.87
N LYS A 276 28.10 3.47 -5.08
CA LYS A 276 28.12 2.21 -5.83
C LYS A 276 29.43 2.01 -6.60
N ASP A 277 30.08 3.11 -6.94
CA ASP A 277 31.31 3.13 -7.70
C ASP A 277 32.35 4.09 -7.07
N LYS A 278 33.61 3.96 -7.48
CA LYS A 278 34.68 4.82 -6.98
C LYS A 278 34.53 6.29 -7.39
N GLY A 279 33.71 6.58 -8.40
CA GLY A 279 33.51 7.94 -8.92
C GLY A 279 32.32 8.66 -8.30
N TYR A 280 31.60 8.05 -7.34
CA TYR A 280 30.39 8.60 -6.71
C TYR A 280 29.28 8.94 -7.71
N SER A 281 29.36 8.47 -8.96
CA SER A 281 28.38 8.75 -10.01
C SER A 281 27.02 8.10 -9.74
N ARG A 282 27.03 7.01 -8.96
CA ARG A 282 25.81 6.27 -8.60
C ARG A 282 25.71 6.09 -7.10
N LEU A 283 24.60 6.57 -6.55
CA LEU A 283 24.29 6.41 -5.13
C LEU A 283 23.65 5.04 -4.86
N GLY A 284 24.16 4.39 -3.84
CA GLY A 284 23.70 3.08 -3.38
C GLY A 284 22.77 3.16 -2.18
N PRO A 285 22.88 2.22 -1.23
CA PRO A 285 22.03 2.15 -0.04
C PRO A 285 22.31 3.24 0.98
N LEU A 286 21.42 3.34 1.95
CA LEU A 286 21.62 4.14 3.15
C LEU A 286 22.84 3.68 3.94
N THR A 287 23.63 4.62 4.43
CA THR A 287 24.76 4.35 5.36
C THR A 287 24.26 3.75 6.68
N PRO A 288 25.12 3.12 7.49
CA PRO A 288 24.75 2.71 8.86
C PRO A 288 24.20 3.85 9.69
N ALA A 289 24.78 5.06 9.59
CA ALA A 289 24.28 6.25 10.26
C ALA A 289 22.84 6.61 9.86
N ALA A 290 22.53 6.59 8.57
CA ALA A 290 21.18 6.86 8.07
C ALA A 290 20.16 5.82 8.55
N ARG A 291 20.57 4.55 8.62
CA ARG A 291 19.71 3.47 9.16
C ARG A 291 19.46 3.62 10.66
N ALA A 292 20.49 4.02 11.43
CA ALA A 292 20.35 4.32 12.86
C ALA A 292 19.37 5.49 13.09
N ILE A 293 19.50 6.55 12.32
CA ILE A 293 18.56 7.68 12.35
C ILE A 293 17.14 7.19 12.04
N MET A 294 16.97 6.36 11.00
CA MET A 294 15.65 5.84 10.64
C MET A 294 15.05 4.94 11.73
N ALA A 295 15.86 4.08 12.36
CA ALA A 295 15.42 3.26 13.48
C ALA A 295 14.95 4.12 14.68
N ARG A 296 15.72 5.18 14.99
CA ARG A 296 15.36 6.12 16.05
C ARG A 296 14.10 6.92 15.70
N LEU A 297 13.96 7.37 14.44
CA LEU A 297 12.74 8.03 13.94
C LEU A 297 11.50 7.17 14.16
N ILE A 298 11.57 5.87 13.89
CA ILE A 298 10.47 4.93 14.13
C ILE A 298 10.09 4.90 15.61
N GLN A 299 11.05 4.72 16.52
CA GLN A 299 10.81 4.69 17.96
C GLN A 299 10.22 6.01 18.49
N VAL A 300 10.81 7.14 18.09
CA VAL A 300 10.34 8.48 18.47
C VAL A 300 8.92 8.72 17.98
N THR A 301 8.63 8.35 16.75
CA THR A 301 7.29 8.50 16.17
C THR A 301 6.25 7.70 16.95
N GLU A 302 6.52 6.44 17.29
CA GLU A 302 5.61 5.65 18.11
C GLU A 302 5.38 6.28 19.48
N LYS A 303 6.46 6.78 20.12
CA LYS A 303 6.39 7.43 21.44
C LYS A 303 5.53 8.70 21.41
N LEU A 304 5.74 9.56 20.41
CA LEU A 304 5.06 10.85 20.30
C LEU A 304 3.62 10.74 19.79
N SER A 305 3.38 9.85 18.83
CA SER A 305 2.06 9.68 18.23
C SER A 305 1.13 8.75 19.00
N GLY A 306 1.68 7.83 19.79
CA GLY A 306 0.95 6.69 20.36
C GLY A 306 0.55 5.62 19.33
N ILE A 307 0.90 5.80 18.04
CA ILE A 307 0.55 4.89 16.96
C ILE A 307 1.65 3.85 16.79
N LYS A 308 1.32 2.57 16.98
CA LYS A 308 2.24 1.46 16.79
C LYS A 308 2.38 1.09 15.31
N PHE A 309 3.61 0.85 14.88
CA PHE A 309 3.87 0.26 13.57
C PHE A 309 3.64 -1.25 13.62
N TYR A 310 2.39 -1.67 13.42
CA TYR A 310 1.98 -3.07 13.58
C TYR A 310 2.77 -4.05 12.72
N GLY A 311 3.34 -3.61 11.60
CA GLY A 311 4.20 -4.44 10.76
C GLY A 311 5.51 -4.88 11.42
N LEU A 312 5.93 -4.21 12.51
CA LEU A 312 7.03 -4.67 13.35
C LEU A 312 6.63 -5.87 14.23
N ASP A 313 5.37 -5.92 14.64
CA ASP A 313 4.84 -6.96 15.53
C ASP A 313 4.25 -8.15 14.74
N GLU A 314 3.58 -7.88 13.62
CA GLU A 314 2.90 -8.85 12.77
C GLU A 314 3.83 -9.62 11.81
N SER A 315 5.10 -9.26 11.74
CA SER A 315 6.08 -9.91 10.88
C SER A 315 7.09 -10.66 11.73
N GLU A 316 7.05 -11.98 11.62
CA GLU A 316 7.91 -12.88 12.40
C GLU A 316 8.85 -13.67 11.50
N ILE A 317 10.06 -13.90 12.00
CA ILE A 317 11.07 -14.75 11.38
C ILE A 317 11.87 -15.49 12.44
N GLU A 318 12.01 -16.80 12.30
CA GLU A 318 12.69 -17.70 13.25
C GLU A 318 12.18 -17.55 14.70
N GLY A 319 10.87 -17.28 14.89
CA GLY A 319 10.24 -17.16 16.21
C GLY A 319 10.35 -15.79 16.85
N TYR A 320 10.95 -14.80 16.18
CA TYR A 320 11.05 -13.43 16.66
C TYR A 320 10.25 -12.48 15.78
N SER A 321 9.53 -11.52 16.38
CA SER A 321 8.97 -10.39 15.65
C SER A 321 10.09 -9.46 15.19
N LEU A 322 9.84 -8.65 14.15
CA LEU A 322 10.82 -7.64 13.72
C LEU A 322 11.07 -6.60 14.82
N ARG A 323 10.09 -6.33 15.67
CA ARG A 323 10.26 -5.44 16.84
C ARG A 323 11.32 -5.98 17.79
N GLN A 324 11.20 -7.27 18.16
CA GLN A 324 12.19 -7.94 19.00
C GLN A 324 13.58 -7.87 18.36
N ILE A 325 13.68 -8.23 17.08
CA ILE A 325 14.96 -8.24 16.37
C ILE A 325 15.60 -6.84 16.33
N PHE A 326 14.81 -5.81 16.03
CA PHE A 326 15.38 -4.47 15.86
C PHE A 326 15.58 -3.71 17.16
N PHE A 327 14.81 -3.99 18.22
CA PHE A 327 14.78 -3.09 19.38
C PHE A 327 14.89 -3.77 20.76
N GLU A 328 14.63 -5.09 20.89
CA GLU A 328 14.42 -5.71 22.21
C GLU A 328 15.49 -6.74 22.58
N ILE A 329 15.76 -7.76 21.73
CA ILE A 329 16.76 -8.80 22.04
C ILE A 329 18.18 -8.22 22.04
N SER A 330 19.15 -8.95 22.59
CA SER A 330 20.54 -8.48 22.64
C SER A 330 21.08 -8.18 21.24
N PRO A 331 21.96 -7.15 21.07
CA PRO A 331 22.55 -6.83 19.77
C PRO A 331 23.29 -8.02 19.14
N GLN A 332 23.98 -8.81 19.95
CA GLN A 332 24.73 -9.98 19.49
C GLN A 332 23.79 -11.06 18.95
N GLU A 333 22.69 -11.37 19.65
CA GLU A 333 21.68 -12.32 19.23
C GLU A 333 21.00 -11.86 17.94
N ALA A 334 20.62 -10.59 17.87
CA ALA A 334 20.02 -10.00 16.67
C ALA A 334 20.96 -10.06 15.47
N ASN A 335 22.27 -9.75 15.65
CA ASN A 335 23.26 -9.84 14.59
C ASN A 335 23.41 -11.26 14.07
N ASN A 336 23.55 -12.25 14.97
CA ASN A 336 23.66 -13.66 14.59
C ASN A 336 22.42 -14.13 13.81
N LEU A 337 21.23 -13.73 14.27
CA LEU A 337 19.96 -14.05 13.62
C LEU A 337 19.91 -13.44 12.21
N ILE A 338 20.17 -12.14 12.07
CA ILE A 338 20.15 -11.45 10.79
C ILE A 338 21.18 -12.03 9.83
N GLN A 339 22.40 -12.33 10.30
CA GLN A 339 23.43 -12.95 9.46
C GLN A 339 22.98 -14.31 8.90
N ARG A 340 22.42 -15.19 9.76
CA ARG A 340 21.89 -16.48 9.28
C ARG A 340 20.78 -16.32 8.25
N ILE A 341 19.86 -15.37 8.49
CA ILE A 341 18.76 -15.09 7.57
C ILE A 341 19.28 -14.56 6.24
N GLU A 342 20.16 -13.57 6.27
CA GLU A 342 20.71 -12.95 5.07
C GLU A 342 21.57 -13.94 4.27
N GLN A 343 22.32 -14.83 4.91
CA GLN A 343 23.11 -15.88 4.23
C GLN A 343 22.24 -16.83 3.40
N ARG A 344 21.02 -17.15 3.88
CA ARG A 344 20.06 -17.98 3.13
C ARG A 344 19.42 -17.27 1.93
N HIS A 345 19.50 -15.95 1.90
CA HIS A 345 18.80 -15.10 0.92
C HIS A 345 19.76 -14.24 0.07
N ILE A 346 21.06 -14.55 0.07
CA ILE A 346 22.13 -13.81 -0.61
C ILE A 346 21.98 -13.75 -2.14
N GLU A 347 21.06 -14.46 -2.72
CA GLU A 347 21.03 -14.70 -4.16
C GLU A 347 20.97 -13.48 -5.07
N ARG A 348 21.13 -12.27 -4.75
CA ARG A 348 21.26 -11.15 -5.75
C ARG A 348 21.22 -9.74 -5.18
N SER A 349 21.47 -9.49 -3.90
CA SER A 349 21.46 -8.11 -3.42
C SER A 349 22.89 -7.53 -3.34
N PRO A 350 23.20 -6.45 -4.07
CA PRO A 350 24.47 -5.74 -3.93
C PRO A 350 24.56 -4.98 -2.59
N TRP A 351 23.53 -5.07 -1.77
CA TRP A 351 23.35 -4.30 -0.55
C TRP A 351 23.94 -5.02 0.65
N ARG A 352 24.99 -4.47 1.21
CA ARG A 352 25.69 -5.05 2.35
C ARG A 352 24.81 -4.95 3.60
N PHE A 353 24.78 -6.04 4.35
CA PHE A 353 24.25 -6.11 5.69
C PHE A 353 24.94 -5.07 6.61
N THR A 354 24.19 -4.47 7.51
CA THR A 354 24.71 -3.62 8.59
C THR A 354 24.37 -4.26 9.92
N GLU A 355 25.36 -4.41 10.78
CA GLU A 355 25.17 -4.94 12.13
C GLU A 355 24.15 -4.14 12.91
N ILE A 356 23.28 -4.84 13.63
CA ILE A 356 22.17 -4.24 14.38
C ILE A 356 22.66 -3.27 15.46
N GLU A 357 23.84 -3.54 16.01
CA GLU A 357 24.46 -2.66 16.99
C GLU A 357 24.72 -1.26 16.41
N ASN A 358 25.15 -1.17 15.15
CA ASN A 358 25.34 0.10 14.46
C ASN A 358 24.01 0.81 14.16
N ILE A 359 22.91 0.05 14.06
CA ILE A 359 21.56 0.61 13.85
C ILE A 359 20.96 1.10 15.17
N ARG A 360 21.17 0.37 16.27
CA ARG A 360 20.61 0.74 17.59
C ARG A 360 21.39 1.83 18.30
N ASN A 361 22.69 1.87 18.13
CA ASN A 361 23.55 2.83 18.82
C ASN A 361 23.75 4.11 18.01
N ILE A 362 22.76 4.99 18.10
CA ILE A 362 22.80 6.29 17.40
C ILE A 362 23.98 7.16 17.86
N GLY A 363 24.45 6.97 19.09
CA GLY A 363 25.61 7.70 19.63
C GLY A 363 26.92 7.45 18.85
N LYS A 364 27.08 6.27 18.23
CA LYS A 364 28.20 5.98 17.31
C LYS A 364 28.20 6.88 16.05
N HIS A 365 27.08 7.55 15.76
CA HIS A 365 26.87 8.36 14.57
C HIS A 365 26.60 9.83 14.88
N LYS A 366 27.04 10.33 16.04
CA LYS A 366 26.70 11.66 16.57
C LYS A 366 26.92 12.79 15.56
N GLU A 367 28.04 12.78 14.84
CA GLU A 367 28.34 13.81 13.81
C GLU A 367 27.30 13.80 12.68
N TYR A 368 26.95 12.62 12.16
CA TYR A 368 25.94 12.49 11.13
C TYR A 368 24.55 12.90 11.60
N VAL A 369 24.21 12.61 12.86
CA VAL A 369 22.94 12.98 13.48
C VAL A 369 22.85 14.49 13.57
N LEU A 370 23.86 15.17 14.15
CA LEU A 370 23.88 16.62 14.30
C LEU A 370 23.79 17.33 12.96
N ARG A 371 24.58 16.90 11.99
CA ARG A 371 24.54 17.44 10.62
C ARG A 371 23.17 17.22 9.95
N PHE A 372 22.51 16.10 10.23
CA PHE A 372 21.16 15.87 9.72
C PHE A 372 20.13 16.77 10.40
N VAL A 373 20.23 16.98 11.71
CA VAL A 373 19.37 17.91 12.47
C VAL A 373 19.50 19.34 11.94
N GLU A 374 20.71 19.82 11.70
CA GLU A 374 20.95 21.14 11.10
C GLU A 374 20.30 21.27 9.72
N HIS A 375 20.50 20.25 8.87
CA HIS A 375 19.87 20.19 7.54
C HIS A 375 18.34 20.21 7.62
N VAL A 376 17.75 19.45 8.55
CA VAL A 376 16.31 19.40 8.76
C VAL A 376 15.77 20.75 9.24
N ASN A 377 16.42 21.38 10.22
CA ASN A 377 15.99 22.67 10.77
C ASN A 377 16.01 23.76 9.69
N GLU A 378 17.01 23.75 8.80
CA GLU A 378 17.05 24.68 7.67
C GLU A 378 15.91 24.42 6.67
N LYS A 379 15.74 23.16 6.30
CA LYS A 379 14.73 22.74 5.28
C LYS A 379 13.30 22.88 5.80
N ALA A 380 13.06 22.71 7.10
CA ALA A 380 11.75 22.85 7.73
C ALA A 380 11.18 24.26 7.65
N LYS A 381 12.03 25.30 7.50
CA LYS A 381 11.58 26.68 7.30
C LYS A 381 10.72 26.85 6.03
N HIS A 382 10.89 25.97 5.06
CA HIS A 382 10.22 26.00 3.75
C HIS A 382 9.10 24.97 3.60
N VAL A 383 8.71 24.32 4.69
CA VAL A 383 7.61 23.33 4.70
C VAL A 383 6.32 23.99 5.19
N ASP A 384 5.20 23.39 4.82
CA ASP A 384 3.86 23.71 5.33
C ASP A 384 3.87 23.86 6.87
N GLU A 385 3.37 24.98 7.34
CA GLU A 385 3.36 25.35 8.76
C GLU A 385 2.69 24.27 9.63
N GLU A 386 1.63 23.67 9.12
CA GLU A 386 0.85 22.65 9.81
C GLU A 386 1.69 21.41 10.21
N VAL A 387 2.71 21.03 9.45
CA VAL A 387 3.57 19.85 9.73
C VAL A 387 4.96 20.24 10.25
N ARG A 388 5.34 21.51 10.16
CA ARG A 388 6.67 22.01 10.54
C ARG A 388 7.01 21.69 12.00
N GLU A 389 6.10 21.99 12.92
CA GLU A 389 6.27 21.74 14.34
C GLU A 389 6.55 20.26 14.62
N TYR A 390 5.81 19.37 13.95
CA TYR A 390 5.98 17.92 14.11
C TYR A 390 7.34 17.44 13.58
N ILE A 391 7.82 17.99 12.47
CA ILE A 391 9.15 17.69 11.92
C ILE A 391 10.23 18.08 12.93
N VAL A 392 10.15 19.29 13.46
CA VAL A 392 11.13 19.83 14.43
C VAL A 392 11.09 19.03 15.73
N THR A 393 9.90 18.70 16.23
CA THR A 393 9.73 17.89 17.43
C THR A 393 10.32 16.49 17.27
N VAL A 394 10.00 15.81 16.15
CA VAL A 394 10.51 14.47 15.87
C VAL A 394 12.03 14.47 15.76
N ILE A 395 12.61 15.42 15.00
CA ILE A 395 14.06 15.42 14.78
C ILE A 395 14.86 15.77 16.05
N ASN A 396 14.36 16.68 16.86
CA ASN A 396 15.01 17.01 18.14
C ASN A 396 14.96 15.85 19.12
N SER A 397 13.84 15.11 19.17
CA SER A 397 13.72 13.90 20.00
C SER A 397 14.59 12.72 19.51
N VAL A 398 15.17 12.79 18.31
CA VAL A 398 16.16 11.81 17.84
C VAL A 398 17.49 11.96 18.57
N VAL A 399 17.83 13.19 18.99
CA VAL A 399 19.11 13.52 19.65
C VAL A 399 19.08 13.20 21.15
N GLU A 400 17.89 13.27 21.77
CA GLU A 400 17.64 12.89 23.17
C GLU A 400 17.73 11.35 23.35
#